data_0b0fa79f4f3f3cd3229eae19c025de04
#
_entry.id   0b0fa79f4f3f3cd3229eae19c025de04
#
_cell.length_a   1.000
_cell.length_b   1.000
_cell.length_c   1.000
_cell.angle_alpha   90.00
_cell.angle_beta   90.00
_cell.angle_gamma   90.00
#
_symmetry.space_group_name_H-M   'P 1'
#
loop_
_entity.id
_entity.type
_entity.pdbx_description
1 polymer ?
#
loop_
_entity_poly.entity_id
_entity_poly.type
_entity_poly.pdbx_seq_one_letter_code
_entity_poly.pdbx_strand_id
1 'polypeptide(L)'
;SPGSTQNPEPLGMTSRMVSRVLHRSAQRMTETMEYWAAEELGESDLRNLHECEKKVTYQFRDLRFLHQALTHSSIKTLENPSNERLEFLGDSVLGLVMTEFLYNFFQHHDEGELTQIKSVVVSTNVLAAESQRLGLGAHYNVGKGVTRRKKLPNSLLANVFEAVVAAIYKDGGLEVARRFILRNIYHQVLNVASDRHHRNYKSLLQQWAQRVVSLTPTYRVVSEQGPDHLKSFEVVAVIGDKRYAIGAGEIGRASCRERV
;
A
#
# COMPACT_ATOMS: atom_id res chain seq x y z
N SER A 1 33.00 -38.76 32.53
CA SER A 1 31.99 -39.03 31.44
C SER A 1 31.27 -37.77 31.09
N PRO A 2 31.32 -37.26 29.87
CA PRO A 2 30.56 -36.11 29.46
C PRO A 2 29.16 -36.52 28.98
N GLY A 3 28.13 -35.88 29.54
CA GLY A 3 26.75 -36.04 29.17
C GLY A 3 26.47 -35.48 27.78
N SER A 4 25.94 -36.32 26.91
CA SER A 4 25.45 -35.94 25.59
C SER A 4 24.15 -35.14 25.70
N THR A 5 24.21 -33.85 25.43
CA THR A 5 23.02 -33.03 25.19
C THR A 5 22.48 -33.36 23.80
N GLN A 6 21.42 -34.19 23.75
CA GLN A 6 20.63 -34.37 22.54
C GLN A 6 19.87 -33.07 22.26
N ASN A 7 20.19 -32.42 21.13
CA ASN A 7 19.36 -31.36 20.55
C ASN A 7 18.03 -32.01 20.12
N PRO A 8 16.86 -31.40 20.41
CA PRO A 8 15.60 -31.92 19.88
C PRO A 8 15.57 -31.70 18.36
N GLU A 9 15.31 -32.78 17.63
CA GLU A 9 15.07 -32.73 16.18
C GLU A 9 13.90 -31.75 15.88
N PRO A 10 13.99 -30.92 14.83
CA PRO A 10 12.88 -30.12 14.40
C PRO A 10 11.73 -31.04 13.97
N LEU A 11 10.50 -30.69 14.37
CA LEU A 11 9.24 -31.37 14.06
C LEU A 11 9.23 -31.88 12.61
N GLY A 12 9.49 -33.18 12.44
CA GLY A 12 9.76 -33.78 11.15
C GLY A 12 8.53 -33.89 10.27
N MET A 13 8.30 -32.90 9.43
CA MET A 13 7.58 -33.16 8.20
C MET A 13 8.48 -34.02 7.29
N THR A 14 8.19 -35.29 7.19
CA THR A 14 8.95 -36.18 6.30
C THR A 14 8.81 -35.68 4.85
N SER A 15 9.85 -35.88 4.03
CA SER A 15 9.84 -35.51 2.59
C SER A 15 8.58 -36.04 1.87
N ARG A 16 8.03 -37.19 2.30
CA ARG A 16 6.75 -37.72 1.80
C ARG A 16 5.53 -36.89 2.21
N MET A 17 5.53 -36.24 3.39
CA MET A 17 4.44 -35.36 3.79
C MET A 17 4.47 -34.04 3.00
N VAL A 18 5.64 -33.47 2.83
CA VAL A 18 5.83 -32.25 2.00
C VAL A 18 5.40 -32.52 0.55
N SER A 19 5.83 -33.65 -0.03
CA SER A 19 5.43 -34.07 -1.38
C SER A 19 3.92 -34.27 -1.51
N ARG A 20 3.26 -34.88 -0.51
CA ARG A 20 1.80 -35.05 -0.51
C ARG A 20 1.05 -33.71 -0.40
N VAL A 21 1.54 -32.77 0.42
CA VAL A 21 0.95 -31.44 0.55
C VAL A 21 1.09 -30.66 -0.76
N LEU A 22 2.28 -30.69 -1.38
CA LEU A 22 2.52 -30.06 -2.67
C LEU A 22 1.68 -30.67 -3.79
N HIS A 23 1.56 -32.00 -3.83
CA HIS A 23 0.75 -32.70 -4.82
C HIS A 23 -0.75 -32.38 -4.67
N ARG A 24 -1.28 -32.39 -3.43
CA ARG A 24 -2.66 -31.98 -3.15
C ARG A 24 -2.91 -30.50 -3.45
N SER A 25 -1.93 -29.63 -3.22
CA SER A 25 -2.03 -28.22 -3.58
C SER A 25 -2.06 -28.03 -5.10
N ALA A 26 -1.22 -28.76 -5.85
CA ALA A 26 -1.21 -28.74 -7.30
C ALA A 26 -2.53 -29.29 -7.88
N GLN A 27 -3.03 -30.41 -7.34
CA GLN A 27 -4.31 -30.99 -7.73
C GLN A 27 -5.49 -30.03 -7.47
N ARG A 28 -5.54 -29.41 -6.29
CA ARG A 28 -6.55 -28.37 -5.97
C ARG A 28 -6.43 -27.14 -6.86
N MET A 29 -5.23 -26.75 -7.29
CA MET A 29 -5.06 -25.68 -8.27
C MET A 29 -5.65 -26.05 -9.63
N THR A 30 -5.45 -27.29 -10.08
CA THR A 30 -6.00 -27.79 -11.35
C THR A 30 -7.53 -27.90 -11.29
N GLU A 31 -8.06 -28.50 -10.22
CA GLU A 31 -9.52 -28.58 -9.99
C GLU A 31 -10.17 -27.20 -9.87
N THR A 32 -9.50 -26.22 -9.23
CA THR A 32 -9.99 -24.84 -9.18
C THR A 32 -9.99 -24.19 -10.56
N MET A 33 -8.98 -24.45 -11.39
CA MET A 33 -8.93 -23.93 -12.76
C MET A 33 -10.00 -24.57 -13.67
N GLU A 34 -10.24 -25.86 -13.53
CA GLU A 34 -11.31 -26.56 -14.28
C GLU A 34 -12.71 -26.12 -13.83
N TYR A 35 -12.92 -25.88 -12.54
CA TYR A 35 -14.18 -25.36 -12.01
C TYR A 35 -14.52 -23.97 -12.53
N TRP A 36 -13.50 -23.12 -12.74
CA TRP A 36 -13.65 -21.78 -13.31
C TRP A 36 -13.86 -21.78 -14.84
N ALA A 37 -13.63 -22.90 -15.49
CA ALA A 37 -13.79 -23.04 -16.94
C ALA A 37 -15.27 -23.13 -17.36
N ALA A 38 -16.19 -23.34 -16.42
CA ALA A 38 -17.58 -23.73 -16.73
C ALA A 38 -18.56 -22.55 -16.89
N GLU A 39 -18.22 -21.32 -16.45
CA GLU A 39 -19.16 -20.19 -16.52
C GLU A 39 -18.79 -19.22 -17.64
N GLU A 40 -19.68 -19.12 -18.65
CA GLU A 40 -19.58 -18.05 -19.64
C GLU A 40 -20.00 -16.71 -19.01
N LEU A 41 -19.12 -15.72 -19.07
CA LEU A 41 -19.42 -14.35 -18.64
C LEU A 41 -20.57 -13.79 -19.51
N GLY A 42 -21.59 -13.23 -18.87
CA GLY A 42 -22.72 -12.60 -19.56
C GLY A 42 -22.27 -11.39 -20.41
N GLU A 43 -23.03 -11.08 -21.46
CA GLU A 43 -22.70 -9.94 -22.34
C GLU A 43 -22.55 -8.60 -21.59
N SER A 44 -23.34 -8.38 -20.53
CA SER A 44 -23.25 -7.17 -19.70
C SER A 44 -21.94 -7.11 -18.96
N ASP A 45 -21.47 -8.25 -18.42
CA ASP A 45 -20.22 -8.35 -17.69
C ASP A 45 -19.03 -8.17 -18.63
N LEU A 46 -19.07 -8.79 -19.81
CA LEU A 46 -18.05 -8.61 -20.84
C LEU A 46 -17.89 -7.13 -21.22
N ARG A 47 -19.00 -6.41 -21.45
CA ARG A 47 -18.94 -4.97 -21.75
C ARG A 47 -18.31 -4.18 -20.61
N ASN A 48 -18.72 -4.43 -19.36
CA ASN A 48 -18.17 -3.77 -18.17
C ASN A 48 -16.67 -4.05 -18.00
N LEU A 49 -16.24 -5.30 -18.21
CA LEU A 49 -14.86 -5.72 -18.11
C LEU A 49 -13.98 -5.06 -19.19
N HIS A 50 -14.42 -5.04 -20.44
CA HIS A 50 -13.67 -4.37 -21.52
C HIS A 50 -13.56 -2.86 -21.33
N GLU A 51 -14.55 -2.21 -20.73
CA GLU A 51 -14.43 -0.80 -20.34
C GLU A 51 -13.40 -0.62 -19.21
N CYS A 52 -13.40 -1.52 -18.22
CA CYS A 52 -12.42 -1.50 -17.15
C CYS A 52 -11.00 -1.74 -17.66
N GLU A 53 -10.76 -2.68 -18.60
CA GLU A 53 -9.46 -2.90 -19.26
C GLU A 53 -8.87 -1.62 -19.84
N LYS A 54 -9.70 -0.80 -20.50
CA LYS A 54 -9.28 0.51 -21.03
C LYS A 54 -8.82 1.45 -19.92
N LYS A 55 -9.50 1.43 -18.76
CA LYS A 55 -9.14 2.28 -17.59
C LYS A 55 -7.83 1.84 -16.94
N VAL A 56 -7.65 0.53 -16.75
CA VAL A 56 -6.41 -0.02 -16.19
C VAL A 56 -5.26 -0.08 -17.21
N THR A 57 -5.56 0.14 -18.50
CA THR A 57 -4.63 0.07 -19.64
C THR A 57 -3.88 -1.27 -19.65
N TYR A 58 -4.63 -2.33 -19.46
CA TYR A 58 -4.15 -3.70 -19.52
C TYR A 58 -5.26 -4.59 -20.12
N GLN A 59 -4.90 -5.39 -21.11
CA GLN A 59 -5.79 -6.35 -21.77
C GLN A 59 -5.53 -7.74 -21.19
N PHE A 60 -6.55 -8.31 -20.55
CA PHE A 60 -6.46 -9.62 -19.93
C PHE A 60 -6.53 -10.75 -20.97
N ARG A 61 -5.73 -11.77 -20.75
CA ARG A 61 -5.83 -13.05 -21.47
C ARG A 61 -7.01 -13.84 -20.98
N ASP A 62 -7.28 -13.73 -19.66
CA ASP A 62 -8.41 -14.34 -18.97
C ASP A 62 -9.18 -13.29 -18.17
N LEU A 63 -10.31 -12.82 -18.72
CA LEU A 63 -11.17 -11.81 -18.10
C LEU A 63 -11.76 -12.23 -16.75
N ARG A 64 -11.75 -13.52 -16.43
CA ARG A 64 -12.24 -14.02 -15.13
C ARG A 64 -11.45 -13.48 -13.96
N PHE A 65 -10.14 -13.25 -14.11
CA PHE A 65 -9.35 -12.58 -13.06
C PHE A 65 -9.84 -11.17 -12.77
N LEU A 66 -10.13 -10.39 -13.81
CA LEU A 66 -10.67 -9.04 -13.64
C LEU A 66 -12.09 -9.09 -13.07
N HIS A 67 -12.94 -10.01 -13.55
CA HIS A 67 -14.30 -10.20 -13.03
C HIS A 67 -14.28 -10.50 -11.52
N GLN A 68 -13.44 -11.43 -11.08
CA GLN A 68 -13.26 -11.71 -9.66
C GLN A 68 -12.77 -10.49 -8.88
N ALA A 69 -11.78 -9.77 -9.40
CA ALA A 69 -11.26 -8.55 -8.74
C ALA A 69 -12.35 -7.48 -8.54
N LEU A 70 -13.32 -7.44 -9.44
CA LEU A 70 -14.45 -6.51 -9.41
C LEU A 70 -15.70 -7.09 -8.73
N THR A 71 -15.64 -8.23 -8.06
CA THR A 71 -16.77 -8.87 -7.37
C THR A 71 -16.63 -8.74 -5.85
N HIS A 72 -17.56 -7.99 -5.22
CA HIS A 72 -17.59 -7.84 -3.76
C HIS A 72 -18.16 -9.08 -3.06
N SER A 73 -17.72 -9.35 -1.84
CA SER A 73 -18.17 -10.49 -1.05
C SER A 73 -19.68 -10.54 -0.78
N SER A 74 -20.39 -9.43 -0.87
CA SER A 74 -21.85 -9.37 -0.70
C SER A 74 -22.66 -10.05 -1.82
N ILE A 75 -22.01 -10.39 -2.94
CA ILE A 75 -22.65 -11.04 -4.10
C ILE A 75 -21.89 -12.30 -4.54
N LYS A 76 -20.91 -12.76 -3.76
CA LYS A 76 -20.16 -13.98 -4.09
C LYS A 76 -21.08 -15.19 -4.13
N THR A 77 -20.79 -16.10 -5.07
CA THR A 77 -21.39 -17.43 -5.15
C THR A 77 -20.28 -18.49 -5.11
N LEU A 78 -20.63 -19.76 -5.18
CA LEU A 78 -19.62 -20.83 -5.31
C LEU A 78 -18.88 -20.72 -6.65
N GLU A 79 -19.61 -20.36 -7.70
CA GLU A 79 -19.11 -20.22 -9.07
C GLU A 79 -18.39 -18.89 -9.29
N ASN A 80 -18.80 -17.83 -8.57
CA ASN A 80 -18.26 -16.48 -8.71
C ASN A 80 -17.69 -15.99 -7.37
N PRO A 81 -16.41 -16.31 -7.06
CA PRO A 81 -15.80 -15.92 -5.81
C PRO A 81 -15.53 -14.42 -5.72
N SER A 82 -15.50 -13.91 -4.49
CA SER A 82 -15.20 -12.52 -4.21
C SER A 82 -13.73 -12.15 -4.47
N ASN A 83 -13.47 -10.85 -4.46
CA ASN A 83 -12.13 -10.27 -4.59
C ASN A 83 -11.22 -10.48 -3.36
N GLU A 84 -11.74 -10.95 -2.22
CA GLU A 84 -10.99 -11.03 -0.95
C GLU A 84 -9.65 -11.78 -1.07
N ARG A 85 -9.59 -12.89 -1.82
CA ARG A 85 -8.34 -13.63 -2.02
C ARG A 85 -7.36 -12.92 -2.96
N LEU A 86 -7.88 -12.20 -3.94
CA LEU A 86 -7.06 -11.37 -4.83
C LEU A 86 -6.55 -10.12 -4.09
N GLU A 87 -7.36 -9.49 -3.25
CA GLU A 87 -6.95 -8.42 -2.35
C GLU A 87 -5.74 -8.85 -1.49
N PHE A 88 -5.86 -9.98 -0.78
CA PHE A 88 -4.76 -10.53 0.02
C PHE A 88 -3.47 -10.74 -0.78
N LEU A 89 -3.57 -11.29 -2.00
CA LEU A 89 -2.42 -11.48 -2.87
C LEU A 89 -1.89 -10.14 -3.40
N GLY A 90 -2.79 -9.24 -3.75
CA GLY A 90 -2.47 -7.92 -4.30
C GLY A 90 -1.72 -7.03 -3.35
N ASP A 91 -2.11 -7.00 -2.07
CA ASP A 91 -1.35 -6.31 -1.02
C ASP A 91 0.10 -6.80 -0.97
N SER A 92 0.30 -8.11 -1.00
CA SER A 92 1.65 -8.70 -0.98
C SER A 92 2.47 -8.35 -2.23
N VAL A 93 1.87 -8.39 -3.43
CA VAL A 93 2.53 -8.00 -4.70
C VAL A 93 2.84 -6.51 -4.71
N LEU A 94 1.91 -5.67 -4.31
CA LEU A 94 2.08 -4.22 -4.17
C LEU A 94 3.20 -3.90 -3.17
N GLY A 95 3.17 -4.57 -2.01
CA GLY A 95 4.18 -4.45 -0.97
C GLY A 95 5.58 -4.80 -1.45
N LEU A 96 5.74 -5.90 -2.20
CA LEU A 96 7.01 -6.32 -2.78
C LEU A 96 7.53 -5.31 -3.79
N VAL A 97 6.70 -4.94 -4.77
CA VAL A 97 7.07 -4.00 -5.85
C VAL A 97 7.47 -2.64 -5.28
N MET A 98 6.70 -2.12 -4.34
CA MET A 98 7.01 -0.82 -3.73
C MET A 98 8.26 -0.87 -2.86
N THR A 99 8.47 -1.95 -2.10
CA THR A 99 9.69 -2.11 -1.30
C THR A 99 10.93 -2.14 -2.18
N GLU A 100 10.93 -2.95 -3.23
CA GLU A 100 12.05 -3.04 -4.17
C GLU A 100 12.29 -1.71 -4.90
N PHE A 101 11.21 -1.04 -5.33
CA PHE A 101 11.33 0.26 -5.98
C PHE A 101 11.95 1.31 -5.04
N LEU A 102 11.45 1.43 -3.80
CA LEU A 102 11.97 2.41 -2.84
C LEU A 102 13.42 2.11 -2.44
N TYR A 103 13.78 0.84 -2.25
CA TYR A 103 15.15 0.40 -1.97
C TYR A 103 16.14 0.83 -3.07
N ASN A 104 15.75 0.66 -4.32
CA ASN A 104 16.61 1.02 -5.45
C ASN A 104 16.64 2.53 -5.72
N PHE A 105 15.52 3.23 -5.50
CA PHE A 105 15.38 4.64 -5.83
C PHE A 105 16.01 5.55 -4.77
N PHE A 106 15.86 5.20 -3.48
CA PHE A 106 16.36 6.00 -2.36
C PHE A 106 17.59 5.35 -1.68
N GLN A 107 18.72 5.33 -2.38
CA GLN A 107 19.95 4.64 -1.94
C GLN A 107 20.55 5.16 -0.62
N HIS A 108 20.21 6.37 -0.19
CA HIS A 108 20.75 7.03 1.00
C HIS A 108 19.76 7.08 2.16
N HIS A 109 18.54 6.54 1.99
CA HIS A 109 17.54 6.50 3.06
C HIS A 109 17.76 5.27 3.94
N ASP A 110 17.54 5.42 5.25
CA ASP A 110 17.56 4.29 6.16
C ASP A 110 16.26 3.47 6.09
N GLU A 111 16.24 2.32 6.76
CA GLU A 111 15.09 1.41 6.78
C GLU A 111 13.83 2.10 7.31
N GLY A 112 13.96 2.90 8.38
CA GLY A 112 12.84 3.62 8.98
C GLY A 112 12.22 4.64 8.01
N GLU A 113 13.05 5.36 7.26
CA GLU A 113 12.61 6.30 6.23
C GLU A 113 11.89 5.61 5.08
N LEU A 114 12.45 4.49 4.58
CA LEU A 114 11.83 3.69 3.53
C LEU A 114 10.48 3.10 3.97
N THR A 115 10.42 2.58 5.18
CA THR A 115 9.19 2.02 5.76
C THR A 115 8.11 3.07 5.92
N GLN A 116 8.46 4.27 6.36
CA GLN A 116 7.50 5.37 6.44
C GLN A 116 7.02 5.82 5.07
N ILE A 117 7.88 5.97 4.05
CA ILE A 117 7.45 6.31 2.68
C ILE A 117 6.49 5.24 2.18
N LYS A 118 6.88 3.97 2.30
CA LYS A 118 6.03 2.85 1.92
C LYS A 118 4.66 2.93 2.58
N SER A 119 4.59 3.09 3.90
CA SER A 119 3.31 3.13 4.64
C SER A 119 2.35 4.21 4.17
N VAL A 120 2.86 5.34 3.68
CA VAL A 120 2.04 6.41 3.11
C VAL A 120 1.57 6.07 1.70
N VAL A 121 2.47 5.64 0.82
CA VAL A 121 2.15 5.42 -0.60
C VAL A 121 1.28 4.19 -0.88
N VAL A 122 1.29 3.19 0.04
CA VAL A 122 0.37 2.04 -0.03
C VAL A 122 -0.79 2.16 0.97
N SER A 123 -1.03 3.34 1.54
CA SER A 123 -2.14 3.53 2.48
C SER A 123 -3.50 3.40 1.81
N THR A 124 -4.51 2.98 2.57
CA THR A 124 -5.92 2.89 2.11
C THR A 124 -6.38 4.17 1.41
N ASN A 125 -5.98 5.35 1.91
CA ASN A 125 -6.38 6.63 1.31
C ASN A 125 -5.77 6.84 -0.08
N VAL A 126 -4.49 6.50 -0.25
CA VAL A 126 -3.80 6.61 -1.54
C VAL A 126 -4.38 5.61 -2.53
N LEU A 127 -4.51 4.34 -2.15
CA LEU A 127 -5.07 3.31 -3.03
C LEU A 127 -6.52 3.60 -3.42
N ALA A 128 -7.33 4.11 -2.49
CA ALA A 128 -8.69 4.55 -2.79
C ALA A 128 -8.73 5.73 -3.77
N ALA A 129 -7.82 6.69 -3.62
CA ALA A 129 -7.72 7.81 -4.55
C ALA A 129 -7.32 7.35 -5.97
N GLU A 130 -6.37 6.42 -6.07
CA GLU A 130 -5.99 5.82 -7.36
C GLU A 130 -7.11 4.99 -7.98
N SER A 131 -7.84 4.23 -7.16
CA SER A 131 -9.04 3.50 -7.58
C SER A 131 -10.12 4.45 -8.14
N GLN A 132 -10.33 5.61 -7.48
CA GLN A 132 -11.24 6.64 -7.97
C GLN A 132 -10.75 7.28 -9.27
N ARG A 133 -9.46 7.60 -9.37
CA ARG A 133 -8.85 8.17 -10.57
C ARG A 133 -8.98 7.24 -11.78
N LEU A 134 -8.83 5.93 -11.58
CA LEU A 134 -9.04 4.91 -12.59
C LEU A 134 -10.53 4.62 -12.85
N GLY A 135 -11.44 5.12 -12.00
CA GLY A 135 -12.87 4.86 -12.13
C GLY A 135 -13.30 3.44 -11.78
N LEU A 136 -12.49 2.66 -11.03
CA LEU A 136 -12.75 1.25 -10.73
C LEU A 136 -14.07 1.05 -9.99
N GLY A 137 -14.48 2.02 -9.15
CA GLY A 137 -15.74 1.96 -8.42
C GLY A 137 -16.98 1.86 -9.29
N ALA A 138 -16.94 2.35 -10.54
CA ALA A 138 -18.06 2.26 -11.49
C ALA A 138 -18.22 0.83 -12.05
N HIS A 139 -17.14 0.05 -12.04
CA HIS A 139 -17.10 -1.32 -12.55
C HIS A 139 -17.26 -2.37 -11.43
N TYR A 140 -17.29 -1.93 -10.16
CA TYR A 140 -17.31 -2.80 -9.00
C TYR A 140 -18.70 -3.34 -8.71
N ASN A 141 -18.86 -4.63 -8.82
CA ASN A 141 -20.11 -5.35 -8.58
C ASN A 141 -20.34 -5.52 -7.09
N VAL A 142 -21.39 -4.88 -6.55
CA VAL A 142 -21.72 -4.87 -5.12
C VAL A 142 -23.20 -5.15 -4.91
N GLY A 143 -23.53 -5.78 -3.77
CA GLY A 143 -24.92 -6.07 -3.41
C GLY A 143 -25.72 -4.81 -3.04
N LYS A 144 -27.06 -4.93 -3.10
CA LYS A 144 -28.03 -3.84 -2.84
C LYS A 144 -27.79 -3.09 -1.51
N GLY A 145 -27.23 -3.75 -0.50
CA GLY A 145 -26.89 -3.12 0.78
C GLY A 145 -25.74 -2.10 0.69
N VAL A 146 -24.81 -2.29 -0.23
CA VAL A 146 -23.66 -1.41 -0.48
C VAL A 146 -24.04 -0.28 -1.45
N THR A 147 -24.85 -0.58 -2.47
CA THR A 147 -25.32 0.40 -3.48
C THR A 147 -26.21 1.50 -2.92
N ARG A 148 -26.83 1.32 -1.76
CA ARG A 148 -27.62 2.37 -1.10
C ARG A 148 -26.77 3.56 -0.62
N ARG A 149 -25.48 3.43 -0.57
CA ARG A 149 -24.55 4.53 -0.21
C ARG A 149 -24.28 5.39 -1.46
N LYS A 150 -24.39 6.71 -1.33
CA LYS A 150 -24.09 7.66 -2.43
C LYS A 150 -22.63 7.55 -2.92
N LYS A 151 -21.72 7.03 -2.11
CA LYS A 151 -20.30 6.86 -2.44
C LYS A 151 -19.76 5.59 -1.77
N LEU A 152 -18.94 4.83 -2.51
CA LEU A 152 -18.25 3.66 -1.95
C LEU A 152 -17.24 4.09 -0.86
N PRO A 153 -17.12 3.35 0.24
CA PRO A 153 -16.09 3.58 1.25
C PRO A 153 -14.67 3.49 0.66
N ASN A 154 -13.74 4.28 1.19
CA ASN A 154 -12.35 4.23 0.77
C ASN A 154 -11.72 2.84 0.93
N SER A 155 -12.08 2.10 2.00
CA SER A 155 -11.61 0.74 2.18
C SER A 155 -11.97 -0.17 1.02
N LEU A 156 -13.22 -0.14 0.55
CA LEU A 156 -13.64 -0.95 -0.59
C LEU A 156 -12.92 -0.56 -1.88
N LEU A 157 -12.68 0.74 -2.09
CA LEU A 157 -11.95 1.22 -3.27
C LEU A 157 -10.48 0.80 -3.23
N ALA A 158 -9.84 0.82 -2.06
CA ALA A 158 -8.47 0.32 -1.88
C ALA A 158 -8.39 -1.18 -2.15
N ASN A 159 -9.32 -1.97 -1.57
CA ASN A 159 -9.38 -3.43 -1.77
C ASN A 159 -9.56 -3.81 -3.24
N VAL A 160 -10.38 -3.04 -3.99
CA VAL A 160 -10.51 -3.25 -5.45
C VAL A 160 -9.20 -2.98 -6.19
N PHE A 161 -8.47 -1.92 -5.81
CA PHE A 161 -7.17 -1.62 -6.43
C PHE A 161 -6.18 -2.77 -6.21
N GLU A 162 -6.06 -3.27 -4.98
CA GLU A 162 -5.22 -4.42 -4.65
C GLU A 162 -5.65 -5.68 -5.40
N ALA A 163 -6.95 -5.95 -5.45
CA ALA A 163 -7.48 -7.09 -6.19
C ALA A 163 -7.17 -7.01 -7.69
N VAL A 164 -7.24 -5.82 -8.30
CA VAL A 164 -6.84 -5.60 -9.70
C VAL A 164 -5.33 -5.80 -9.90
N VAL A 165 -4.50 -5.35 -8.96
CA VAL A 165 -3.05 -5.65 -8.97
C VAL A 165 -2.81 -7.16 -9.01
N ALA A 166 -3.51 -7.94 -8.16
CA ALA A 166 -3.38 -9.39 -8.16
C ALA A 166 -3.93 -10.04 -9.43
N ALA A 167 -5.02 -9.54 -9.99
CA ALA A 167 -5.58 -10.02 -11.24
C ALA A 167 -4.57 -9.85 -12.40
N ILE A 168 -3.96 -8.68 -12.52
CA ILE A 168 -2.91 -8.40 -13.49
C ILE A 168 -1.68 -9.30 -13.25
N TYR A 169 -1.29 -9.51 -11.99
CA TYR A 169 -0.20 -10.39 -11.62
C TYR A 169 -0.48 -11.85 -12.03
N LYS A 170 -1.67 -12.35 -11.77
CA LYS A 170 -2.08 -13.72 -12.13
C LYS A 170 -2.11 -13.95 -13.63
N ASP A 171 -2.55 -12.95 -14.38
CA ASP A 171 -2.71 -13.03 -15.83
C ASP A 171 -1.41 -12.74 -16.60
N GLY A 172 -0.67 -11.73 -16.19
CA GLY A 172 0.49 -11.19 -16.91
C GLY A 172 1.85 -11.35 -16.22
N GLY A 173 1.86 -11.81 -14.97
CA GLY A 173 3.09 -11.98 -14.18
C GLY A 173 3.57 -10.70 -13.50
N LEU A 174 4.67 -10.85 -12.72
CA LEU A 174 5.18 -9.79 -11.83
C LEU A 174 5.59 -8.51 -12.59
N GLU A 175 6.26 -8.64 -13.73
CA GLU A 175 6.75 -7.47 -14.47
C GLU A 175 5.61 -6.61 -15.05
N VAL A 176 4.50 -7.23 -15.42
CA VAL A 176 3.31 -6.51 -15.89
C VAL A 176 2.64 -5.80 -14.72
N ALA A 177 2.48 -6.49 -13.59
CA ALA A 177 1.95 -5.90 -12.36
C ALA A 177 2.84 -4.75 -11.86
N ARG A 178 4.17 -4.90 -11.91
CA ARG A 178 5.14 -3.84 -11.58
C ARG A 178 4.89 -2.57 -12.40
N ARG A 179 4.78 -2.71 -13.72
CA ARG A 179 4.50 -1.56 -14.61
C ARG A 179 3.17 -0.88 -14.26
N PHE A 180 2.14 -1.66 -13.99
CA PHE A 180 0.85 -1.12 -13.56
C PHE A 180 0.95 -0.37 -12.24
N ILE A 181 1.57 -0.95 -11.23
CA ILE A 181 1.74 -0.34 -9.90
C ILE A 181 2.53 0.97 -10.00
N LEU A 182 3.71 0.93 -10.63
CA LEU A 182 4.56 2.10 -10.71
C LEU A 182 3.92 3.22 -11.53
N ARG A 183 3.25 2.92 -12.64
CA ARG A 183 2.54 3.93 -13.44
C ARG A 183 1.49 4.69 -12.62
N ASN A 184 0.83 4.03 -11.68
CA ASN A 184 -0.24 4.63 -10.91
C ASN A 184 0.25 5.26 -9.59
N ILE A 185 1.29 4.72 -8.94
CA ILE A 185 1.70 5.13 -7.59
C ILE A 185 2.97 6.00 -7.59
N TYR A 186 3.79 5.98 -8.65
CA TYR A 186 5.06 6.70 -8.69
C TYR A 186 4.96 8.18 -8.31
N HIS A 187 3.94 8.88 -8.79
CA HIS A 187 3.74 10.30 -8.47
C HIS A 187 3.48 10.54 -6.98
N GLN A 188 2.86 9.59 -6.27
CA GLN A 188 2.68 9.66 -4.83
C GLN A 188 4.01 9.54 -4.08
N VAL A 189 4.92 8.70 -4.59
CA VAL A 189 6.28 8.58 -4.02
C VAL A 189 7.00 9.91 -4.11
N LEU A 190 6.94 10.59 -5.28
CA LEU A 190 7.55 11.91 -5.46
C LEU A 190 6.94 12.96 -4.53
N ASN A 191 5.62 12.98 -4.38
CA ASN A 191 4.93 13.90 -3.47
C ASN A 191 5.37 13.69 -2.01
N VAL A 192 5.40 12.43 -1.55
CA VAL A 192 5.82 12.10 -0.19
C VAL A 192 7.29 12.42 0.03
N ALA A 193 8.15 12.17 -0.96
CA ALA A 193 9.57 12.50 -0.87
C ALA A 193 9.79 14.02 -0.80
N SER A 194 9.09 14.81 -1.63
CA SER A 194 9.19 16.27 -1.59
C SER A 194 8.64 16.87 -0.31
N ASP A 195 7.48 16.41 0.16
CA ASP A 195 6.89 16.83 1.44
C ASP A 195 7.80 16.52 2.65
N ARG A 196 8.63 15.47 2.55
CA ARG A 196 9.56 15.08 3.61
C ARG A 196 10.82 15.91 3.65
N HIS A 197 11.32 16.37 2.54
CA HIS A 197 12.39 17.37 2.56
C HIS A 197 11.99 18.57 3.42
N HIS A 198 10.71 18.93 3.43
CA HIS A 198 10.20 20.02 4.29
C HIS A 198 9.88 19.57 5.74
N ARG A 199 9.70 18.28 6.04
CA ARG A 199 9.33 17.79 7.40
C ARG A 199 10.49 17.25 8.22
N ASN A 200 11.61 16.95 7.61
CA ASN A 200 12.71 16.21 8.28
C ASN A 200 13.75 17.10 8.95
N TYR A 201 13.69 18.42 8.78
CA TYR A 201 14.67 19.33 9.39
C TYR A 201 14.75 19.22 10.92
N LYS A 202 13.62 18.94 11.58
CA LYS A 202 13.60 18.73 13.03
C LYS A 202 14.40 17.49 13.44
N SER A 203 14.17 16.36 12.75
CA SER A 203 14.90 15.12 13.01
C SER A 203 16.37 15.24 12.63
N LEU A 204 16.67 15.88 11.51
CA LEU A 204 18.04 16.16 11.07
C LEU A 204 18.78 17.06 12.08
N LEU A 205 18.14 18.11 12.56
CA LEU A 205 18.70 18.98 13.58
C LEU A 205 18.93 18.21 14.90
N GLN A 206 18.00 17.35 15.29
CA GLN A 206 18.12 16.53 16.48
C GLN A 206 19.26 15.52 16.36
N GLN A 207 19.38 14.82 15.24
CA GLN A 207 20.46 13.86 14.97
C GLN A 207 21.82 14.58 14.93
N TRP A 208 21.89 15.72 14.23
CA TRP A 208 23.10 16.54 14.19
C TRP A 208 23.50 17.03 15.57
N ALA A 209 22.58 17.60 16.34
CA ALA A 209 22.86 18.10 17.68
C ALA A 209 23.34 17.00 18.61
N GLN A 210 22.75 15.82 18.53
CA GLN A 210 23.13 14.67 19.34
C GLN A 210 24.50 14.11 18.95
N ARG A 211 24.82 14.08 17.65
CA ARG A 211 26.13 13.62 17.15
C ARG A 211 27.26 14.60 17.43
N VAL A 212 27.03 15.90 17.25
CA VAL A 212 28.11 16.91 17.24
C VAL A 212 28.29 17.54 18.60
N VAL A 213 27.20 17.79 19.33
CA VAL A 213 27.26 18.50 20.63
C VAL A 213 26.72 17.67 21.81
N SER A 214 26.23 16.44 21.55
CA SER A 214 25.64 15.54 22.55
C SER A 214 24.47 16.15 23.34
N LEU A 215 23.71 17.07 22.70
CA LEU A 215 22.57 17.77 23.28
C LEU A 215 21.33 17.55 22.45
N THR A 216 20.15 17.60 23.10
CA THR A 216 18.87 17.54 22.42
C THR A 216 18.35 18.96 22.20
N PRO A 217 17.94 19.33 20.97
CA PRO A 217 17.31 20.63 20.68
C PRO A 217 16.02 20.81 21.47
N THR A 218 15.81 21.98 22.02
CA THR A 218 14.56 22.44 22.59
C THR A 218 13.94 23.50 21.69
N TYR A 219 12.60 23.58 21.65
CA TYR A 219 11.90 24.50 20.77
C TYR A 219 11.08 25.46 21.64
N ARG A 220 11.23 26.78 21.39
CA ARG A 220 10.51 27.84 22.12
C ARG A 220 9.71 28.68 21.16
N VAL A 221 8.44 28.92 21.49
CA VAL A 221 7.60 29.89 20.75
C VAL A 221 8.14 31.30 21.05
N VAL A 222 8.40 32.03 20.00
CA VAL A 222 8.94 33.42 20.07
C VAL A 222 7.85 34.42 19.84
N SER A 223 6.92 34.12 18.94
CA SER A 223 5.81 34.99 18.61
C SER A 223 4.55 34.19 18.25
N GLU A 224 3.39 34.76 18.51
CA GLU A 224 2.08 34.23 18.11
C GLU A 224 1.32 35.33 17.40
N GLN A 225 0.75 35.03 16.24
CA GLN A 225 -0.03 35.98 15.45
C GLN A 225 -1.28 35.33 14.88
N GLY A 226 -2.39 36.09 14.80
CA GLY A 226 -3.65 35.68 14.20
C GLY A 226 -4.73 35.26 15.21
N PRO A 227 -6.00 35.12 14.75
CA PRO A 227 -7.12 34.68 15.57
C PRO A 227 -6.99 33.22 15.97
N ASP A 228 -7.67 32.79 17.04
CA ASP A 228 -7.49 31.48 17.66
C ASP A 228 -7.63 30.27 16.72
N HIS A 229 -8.40 30.39 15.65
CA HIS A 229 -8.60 29.35 14.65
C HIS A 229 -7.60 29.38 13.47
N LEU A 230 -6.74 30.44 13.40
CA LEU A 230 -5.72 30.65 12.36
C LEU A 230 -4.41 31.21 12.97
N LYS A 231 -4.09 30.83 14.20
CA LYS A 231 -2.83 31.25 14.85
C LYS A 231 -1.63 30.72 14.09
N SER A 232 -0.71 31.58 13.75
CA SER A 232 0.63 31.26 13.33
C SER A 232 1.62 31.46 14.48
N PHE A 233 2.57 30.56 14.62
CA PHE A 233 3.60 30.60 15.65
C PHE A 233 4.97 30.73 14.99
N GLU A 234 5.81 31.55 15.55
CA GLU A 234 7.25 31.52 15.28
C GLU A 234 7.94 30.74 16.38
N VAL A 235 8.74 29.76 15.98
CA VAL A 235 9.44 28.85 16.89
C VAL A 235 10.93 28.94 16.64
N VAL A 236 11.73 29.09 17.69
CA VAL A 236 13.18 29.04 17.63
C VAL A 236 13.70 27.70 18.18
N ALA A 237 14.64 27.08 17.49
CA ALA A 237 15.37 25.94 17.99
C ALA A 237 16.55 26.41 18.86
N VAL A 238 16.70 25.81 20.05
CA VAL A 238 17.77 26.09 21.00
C VAL A 238 18.53 24.81 21.31
N ILE A 239 19.87 24.85 21.18
CA ILE A 239 20.76 23.75 21.51
C ILE A 239 21.80 24.24 22.51
N GLY A 240 21.71 23.76 23.74
CA GLY A 240 22.43 24.37 24.86
C GLY A 240 22.01 25.83 25.03
N ASP A 241 22.98 26.76 25.00
CA ASP A 241 22.74 28.20 25.15
C ASP A 241 22.60 28.93 23.77
N LYS A 242 22.76 28.22 22.67
CA LYS A 242 22.73 28.83 21.33
C LYS A 242 21.36 28.74 20.70
N ARG A 243 20.89 29.87 20.13
CA ARG A 243 19.68 29.96 19.32
C ARG A 243 20.04 29.72 17.87
N TYR A 244 19.26 28.90 17.20
CA TYR A 244 19.36 28.60 15.77
C TYR A 244 18.18 29.24 15.03
N ALA A 245 17.99 28.93 13.75
CA ALA A 245 17.00 29.57 12.89
C ALA A 245 15.56 29.57 13.46
N ILE A 246 14.79 30.58 13.10
CA ILE A 246 13.37 30.74 13.44
C ILE A 246 12.54 30.09 12.33
N GLY A 247 11.59 29.22 12.70
CA GLY A 247 10.61 28.64 11.78
C GLY A 247 9.21 29.12 12.12
N ALA A 248 8.34 29.30 11.11
CA ALA A 248 6.93 29.66 11.28
C ALA A 248 6.00 28.48 10.95
N GLY A 249 4.85 28.35 11.65
CA GLY A 249 3.87 27.31 11.42
C GLY A 249 2.51 27.64 12.00
N GLU A 250 1.42 27.03 11.47
CA GLU A 250 0.04 27.21 11.92
C GLU A 250 -0.41 26.15 12.94
N ILE A 251 -1.41 26.46 13.78
CA ILE A 251 -2.01 25.52 14.75
C ILE A 251 -2.70 24.37 14.03
N GLY A 252 -2.52 23.18 14.60
CA GLY A 252 -3.38 22.01 14.36
C GLY A 252 -2.68 20.77 13.88
N ARG A 253 -1.49 20.87 13.29
CA ARG A 253 -0.66 19.70 12.95
C ARG A 253 0.80 20.03 13.12
N ALA A 254 1.24 19.85 14.36
CA ALA A 254 2.63 19.94 14.75
C ALA A 254 3.28 21.31 14.46
N SER A 255 3.37 22.06 15.47
CA SER A 255 4.35 23.06 15.84
C SER A 255 5.79 22.77 15.39
N CYS A 256 6.02 22.23 14.22
CA CYS A 256 7.34 21.94 13.64
C CYS A 256 7.26 21.84 12.12
N ARG A 257 6.35 22.54 11.48
CA ARG A 257 6.49 22.83 10.07
C ARG A 257 7.29 24.10 9.95
N GLU A 258 8.54 23.89 9.58
CA GLU A 258 9.30 24.71 8.67
C GLU A 258 10.32 25.70 9.13
N ARG A 259 11.37 25.53 8.38
CA ARG A 259 12.51 26.37 8.06
C ARG A 259 13.51 26.55 9.20
N VAL A 260 14.38 25.56 9.22
CA VAL A 260 15.76 25.78 9.64
C VAL A 260 16.61 26.02 8.41
#